data_d5a47640781ffed2305f33023c05e3e3
#
_entry.id   d5a47640781ffed2305f33023c05e3e3
#
_cell.length_a   1.000
_cell.length_b   1.000
_cell.length_c   1.000
_cell.angle_alpha   90.00
_cell.angle_beta   90.00
_cell.angle_gamma   90.00
#
_symmetry.space_group_name_H-M   'P 1'
#
loop_
_entity.id
_entity.type
_entity.pdbx_description
1 polymer ?
#
loop_
_entity_poly.entity_id
_entity_poly.type
_entity_poly.pdbx_seq_one_letter_code
_entity_poly.pdbx_strand_id
1 'polypeptide(L)'
;METLYTILISLACCLLGYLFGSIPTGVIIGRLHGIDIRKFGSGNTGGTNVGRTLGKKAGITTMVLDILKAYLPLTLILLVLSFTGIHGILVPYVHIDELLVNVAALCVLLGHTFPLFAHFKGGKAVASFAGYILFVSPILFVIGITIFLVLFYFTKKVSLCSVITVPVVFLLTLVPMILDLTLLKNPGDFNGGIYITSAYMLHLSYVTPICAFLGASLVVYRHRSNIKRLEKGEEPETHFENIVDQR
;
A
#
# COMPACT_ATOMS: atom_id res chain seq x y z
N MET A 1 33.08 -6.35 7.66
CA MET A 1 32.03 -6.38 8.70
C MET A 1 30.84 -5.51 8.32
N GLU A 2 31.04 -4.29 7.80
CA GLU A 2 29.97 -3.36 7.40
C GLU A 2 29.00 -3.94 6.35
N THR A 3 29.53 -4.61 5.32
CA THR A 3 28.69 -5.24 4.28
C THR A 3 27.76 -6.31 4.83
N LEU A 4 28.26 -7.16 5.74
CA LEU A 4 27.44 -8.20 6.38
C LEU A 4 26.34 -7.59 7.25
N TYR A 5 26.67 -6.53 7.99
CA TYR A 5 25.71 -5.80 8.84
C TYR A 5 24.59 -5.18 7.99
N THR A 6 24.94 -4.53 6.87
CA THR A 6 23.98 -3.95 5.93
C THR A 6 23.05 -5.02 5.34
N ILE A 7 23.58 -6.16 4.95
CA ILE A 7 22.77 -7.28 4.42
C ILE A 7 21.79 -7.78 5.48
N LEU A 8 22.25 -8.00 6.72
CA LEU A 8 21.40 -8.49 7.80
C LEU A 8 20.25 -7.53 8.12
N ILE A 9 20.53 -6.22 8.16
CA ILE A 9 19.49 -5.22 8.37
C ILE A 9 18.51 -5.17 7.21
N SER A 10 18.99 -5.24 5.97
CA SER A 10 18.12 -5.28 4.79
C SER A 10 17.16 -6.47 4.85
N LEU A 11 17.67 -7.65 5.19
CA LEU A 11 16.85 -8.86 5.38
C LEU A 11 15.83 -8.69 6.52
N ALA A 12 16.23 -8.08 7.64
CA ALA A 12 15.35 -7.81 8.76
C ALA A 12 14.21 -6.86 8.38
N CYS A 13 14.50 -5.76 7.67
CA CYS A 13 13.50 -4.83 7.16
C CYS A 13 12.49 -5.51 6.22
N CYS A 14 12.99 -6.33 5.27
CA CYS A 14 12.13 -7.09 4.37
C CYS A 14 11.24 -8.09 5.12
N LEU A 15 11.81 -8.82 6.07
CA LEU A 15 11.10 -9.81 6.88
C LEU A 15 10.02 -9.13 7.74
N LEU A 16 10.35 -8.04 8.42
CA LEU A 16 9.38 -7.24 9.19
C LEU A 16 8.25 -6.75 8.29
N GLY A 17 8.57 -6.13 7.15
CA GLY A 17 7.56 -5.68 6.20
C GLY A 17 6.63 -6.82 5.76
N TYR A 18 7.18 -7.98 5.39
CA TYR A 18 6.40 -9.12 4.96
C TYR A 18 5.52 -9.69 6.08
N LEU A 19 6.02 -9.82 7.31
CA LEU A 19 5.28 -10.35 8.44
C LEU A 19 4.11 -9.43 8.83
N PHE A 20 4.34 -8.11 8.92
CA PHE A 20 3.25 -7.15 9.15
C PHE A 20 2.21 -7.18 8.03
N GLY A 21 2.66 -7.18 6.78
CA GLY A 21 1.78 -7.33 5.62
C GLY A 21 0.94 -8.60 5.68
N SER A 22 1.52 -9.69 6.18
CA SER A 22 0.88 -11.01 6.29
C SER A 22 -0.21 -11.10 7.35
N ILE A 23 -0.40 -10.08 8.20
CA ILE A 23 -1.52 -10.04 9.15
C ILE A 23 -2.84 -10.02 8.36
N PRO A 24 -3.67 -11.07 8.44
CA PRO A 24 -4.86 -11.21 7.60
C PRO A 24 -6.07 -10.53 8.27
N THR A 25 -6.09 -9.20 8.29
CA THR A 25 -7.07 -8.35 8.99
C THR A 25 -8.52 -8.75 8.72
N GLY A 26 -8.90 -8.97 7.46
CA GLY A 26 -10.26 -9.38 7.12
C GLY A 26 -10.61 -10.80 7.59
N VAL A 27 -9.64 -11.72 7.64
CA VAL A 27 -9.87 -13.06 8.22
C VAL A 27 -10.07 -12.96 9.73
N ILE A 28 -9.28 -12.12 10.40
CA ILE A 28 -9.39 -11.88 11.84
C ILE A 28 -10.77 -11.28 12.15
N ILE A 29 -11.18 -10.22 11.44
CA ILE A 29 -12.50 -9.59 11.62
C ILE A 29 -13.62 -10.58 11.33
N GLY A 30 -13.50 -11.39 10.25
CA GLY A 30 -14.45 -12.45 9.96
C GLY A 30 -14.60 -13.44 11.11
N ARG A 31 -13.49 -13.93 11.67
CA ARG A 31 -13.49 -14.85 12.81
C ARG A 31 -14.10 -14.25 14.08
N LEU A 32 -13.87 -12.96 14.35
CA LEU A 32 -14.50 -12.24 15.46
C LEU A 32 -16.04 -12.18 15.32
N HIS A 33 -16.56 -12.30 14.10
CA HIS A 33 -17.99 -12.41 13.79
C HIS A 33 -18.44 -13.86 13.55
N GLY A 34 -17.64 -14.85 13.94
CA GLY A 34 -18.00 -16.27 13.85
C GLY A 34 -17.94 -16.89 12.46
N ILE A 35 -17.36 -16.20 11.45
CA ILE A 35 -17.30 -16.70 10.07
C ILE A 35 -15.89 -16.72 9.48
N ASP A 36 -15.69 -17.56 8.48
CA ASP A 36 -14.51 -17.46 7.58
C ASP A 36 -14.88 -16.66 6.34
N ILE A 37 -14.46 -15.39 6.29
CA ILE A 37 -14.77 -14.44 5.20
C ILE A 37 -14.40 -14.97 3.81
N ARG A 38 -13.46 -15.92 3.72
CA ARG A 38 -13.03 -16.53 2.44
C ARG A 38 -14.10 -17.45 1.82
N LYS A 39 -15.12 -17.82 2.59
CA LYS A 39 -16.26 -18.63 2.15
C LYS A 39 -17.46 -17.78 1.73
N PHE A 40 -17.36 -16.44 1.82
CA PHE A 40 -18.46 -15.51 1.55
C PHE A 40 -18.11 -14.51 0.45
N GLY A 41 -19.11 -14.06 -0.28
CA GLY A 41 -19.01 -13.06 -1.32
C GLY A 41 -17.96 -13.43 -2.39
N SER A 42 -16.98 -12.57 -2.58
CA SER A 42 -15.89 -12.82 -3.55
C SER A 42 -14.79 -13.76 -3.05
N GLY A 43 -14.85 -14.20 -1.81
CA GLY A 43 -13.79 -14.99 -1.15
C GLY A 43 -12.51 -14.20 -0.85
N ASN A 44 -12.47 -12.90 -1.16
CA ASN A 44 -11.32 -12.06 -0.91
C ASN A 44 -11.26 -11.60 0.55
N THR A 45 -10.06 -11.51 1.13
CA THR A 45 -9.87 -11.11 2.53
C THR A 45 -9.86 -9.59 2.76
N GLY A 46 -9.98 -8.78 1.70
CA GLY A 46 -9.95 -7.32 1.80
C GLY A 46 -11.26 -6.68 2.27
N GLY A 47 -11.17 -5.43 2.72
CA GLY A 47 -12.27 -4.68 3.33
C GLY A 47 -13.54 -4.58 2.50
N THR A 48 -13.46 -4.59 1.17
CA THR A 48 -14.65 -4.59 0.30
C THR A 48 -15.50 -5.85 0.46
N ASN A 49 -14.88 -7.03 0.51
CA ASN A 49 -15.61 -8.28 0.73
C ASN A 49 -16.13 -8.37 2.17
N VAL A 50 -15.31 -7.95 3.14
CA VAL A 50 -15.75 -7.86 4.54
C VAL A 50 -16.95 -6.94 4.68
N GLY A 51 -16.93 -5.77 4.03
CA GLY A 51 -18.02 -4.81 4.07
C GLY A 51 -19.31 -5.30 3.39
N ARG A 52 -19.19 -6.06 2.29
CA ARG A 52 -20.35 -6.70 1.63
C ARG A 52 -20.98 -7.79 2.50
N THR A 53 -20.18 -8.48 3.33
CA THR A 53 -20.62 -9.64 4.12
C THR A 53 -21.04 -9.27 5.53
N LEU A 54 -20.30 -8.39 6.21
CA LEU A 54 -20.45 -8.04 7.62
C LEU A 54 -20.90 -6.59 7.85
N GLY A 55 -21.18 -5.87 6.76
CA GLY A 55 -21.63 -4.49 6.81
C GLY A 55 -20.50 -3.46 6.80
N LYS A 56 -20.90 -2.20 6.59
CA LYS A 56 -20.02 -1.06 6.35
C LYS A 56 -18.94 -0.84 7.42
N LYS A 57 -19.31 -0.98 8.70
CA LYS A 57 -18.37 -0.77 9.82
C LYS A 57 -17.21 -1.76 9.76
N ALA A 58 -17.49 -3.06 9.62
CA ALA A 58 -16.47 -4.11 9.52
C ALA A 58 -15.56 -3.91 8.31
N GLY A 59 -16.15 -3.54 7.15
CA GLY A 59 -15.40 -3.23 5.94
C GLY A 59 -14.42 -2.07 6.12
N ILE A 60 -14.88 -0.94 6.68
CA ILE A 60 -14.04 0.24 6.93
C ILE A 60 -12.94 -0.11 7.95
N THR A 61 -13.27 -0.80 9.04
CA THR A 61 -12.27 -1.24 10.04
C THR A 61 -11.18 -2.09 9.38
N THR A 62 -11.56 -3.03 8.50
CA THR A 62 -10.58 -3.83 7.75
C THR A 62 -9.69 -2.94 6.89
N MET A 63 -10.26 -1.96 6.17
CA MET A 63 -9.48 -1.06 5.31
C MET A 63 -8.50 -0.20 6.12
N VAL A 64 -8.95 0.36 7.25
CA VAL A 64 -8.10 1.16 8.15
C VAL A 64 -6.96 0.32 8.71
N LEU A 65 -7.24 -0.89 9.18
CA LEU A 65 -6.20 -1.80 9.68
C LEU A 65 -5.22 -2.22 8.58
N ASP A 66 -5.68 -2.40 7.34
CA ASP A 66 -4.82 -2.69 6.19
C ASP A 66 -3.93 -1.50 5.79
N ILE A 67 -4.39 -0.25 5.97
CA ILE A 67 -3.58 0.96 5.83
C ILE A 67 -2.53 1.00 6.95
N LEU A 68 -2.96 0.84 8.19
CA LEU A 68 -2.08 0.94 9.37
C LEU A 68 -1.01 -0.15 9.40
N LYS A 69 -1.32 -1.39 8.99
CA LYS A 69 -0.32 -2.47 8.93
C LYS A 69 0.78 -2.25 7.89
N ALA A 70 0.57 -1.32 6.94
CA ALA A 70 1.62 -0.86 6.03
C ALA A 70 2.33 0.38 6.59
N TYR A 71 1.59 1.37 7.03
CA TYR A 71 2.15 2.63 7.53
C TYR A 71 3.04 2.45 8.78
N LEU A 72 2.53 1.74 9.79
CA LEU A 72 3.22 1.62 11.09
C LEU A 72 4.57 0.90 11.01
N PRO A 73 4.72 -0.26 10.35
CA PRO A 73 6.02 -0.92 10.26
C PRO A 73 7.03 -0.10 9.45
N LEU A 74 6.61 0.63 8.41
CA LEU A 74 7.52 1.50 7.66
C LEU A 74 8.03 2.65 8.52
N THR A 75 7.14 3.27 9.32
CA THR A 75 7.53 4.29 10.29
C THR A 75 8.49 3.72 11.34
N LEU A 76 8.23 2.53 11.86
CA LEU A 76 9.10 1.87 12.83
C LEU A 76 10.48 1.56 12.23
N ILE A 77 10.52 1.02 11.01
CA ILE A 77 11.78 0.73 10.31
C ILE A 77 12.58 2.02 10.13
N LEU A 78 11.96 3.11 9.66
CA LEU A 78 12.63 4.39 9.50
C LEU A 78 13.21 4.91 10.83
N LEU A 79 12.41 4.85 11.91
CA LEU A 79 12.87 5.25 13.26
C LEU A 79 14.08 4.41 13.70
N VAL A 80 14.03 3.09 13.54
CA VAL A 80 15.14 2.21 13.90
C VAL A 80 16.40 2.55 13.08
N LEU A 81 16.24 2.73 11.78
CA LEU A 81 17.37 3.11 10.91
C LEU A 81 17.96 4.45 11.32
N SER A 82 17.14 5.42 11.71
CA SER A 82 17.61 6.74 12.19
C SER A 82 18.48 6.66 13.45
N PHE A 83 18.26 5.65 14.31
CA PHE A 83 19.06 5.44 15.53
C PHE A 83 20.29 4.55 15.31
N THR A 84 20.35 3.78 14.24
CA THR A 84 21.47 2.85 13.99
C THR A 84 22.67 3.50 13.29
N GLY A 85 22.53 4.76 12.89
CA GLY A 85 23.58 5.46 12.14
C GLY A 85 23.82 4.90 10.73
N ILE A 86 22.92 4.03 10.25
CA ILE A 86 22.93 3.54 8.87
C ILE A 86 22.39 4.64 7.96
N HIS A 87 23.15 5.69 7.86
CA HIS A 87 22.92 6.78 6.94
C HIS A 87 24.11 6.80 5.97
N GLY A 88 23.84 6.65 4.71
CA GLY A 88 24.87 6.70 3.71
C GLY A 88 24.29 6.73 2.31
N ILE A 89 25.04 7.30 1.38
CA ILE A 89 24.72 7.27 -0.03
C ILE A 89 25.31 5.98 -0.59
N LEU A 90 24.46 5.03 -1.02
CA LEU A 90 24.87 3.76 -1.64
C LEU A 90 25.50 3.97 -3.00
N VAL A 91 24.88 4.85 -3.77
CA VAL A 91 25.29 5.34 -5.09
C VAL A 91 24.78 6.77 -5.21
N PRO A 92 25.30 7.59 -6.13
CA PRO A 92 24.79 8.95 -6.30
C PRO A 92 23.26 8.97 -6.32
N TYR A 93 22.66 9.78 -5.44
CA TYR A 93 21.21 10.00 -5.32
C TYR A 93 20.37 8.84 -4.71
N VAL A 94 20.98 7.79 -4.15
CA VAL A 94 20.23 6.72 -3.45
C VAL A 94 20.72 6.58 -2.02
N HIS A 95 19.87 6.95 -1.06
CA HIS A 95 20.11 6.75 0.35
C HIS A 95 19.70 5.31 0.75
N ILE A 96 20.53 4.68 1.59
CA ILE A 96 20.30 3.28 1.98
C ILE A 96 19.04 3.12 2.81
N ASP A 97 18.74 4.04 3.71
CA ASP A 97 17.54 4.06 4.53
C ASP A 97 16.27 4.17 3.68
N GLU A 98 16.28 5.03 2.67
CA GLU A 98 15.18 5.16 1.72
C GLU A 98 14.98 3.87 0.91
N LEU A 99 16.06 3.28 0.40
CA LEU A 99 15.99 2.00 -0.30
C LEU A 99 15.36 0.92 0.60
N LEU A 100 15.83 0.79 1.84
CA LEU A 100 15.38 -0.25 2.76
C LEU A 100 13.91 -0.09 3.12
N VAL A 101 13.45 1.13 3.38
CA VAL A 101 12.04 1.40 3.69
C VAL A 101 11.13 1.12 2.50
N ASN A 102 11.53 1.55 1.30
CA ASN A 102 10.74 1.31 0.09
C ASN A 102 10.67 -0.18 -0.29
N VAL A 103 11.77 -0.92 -0.14
CA VAL A 103 11.78 -2.38 -0.35
C VAL A 103 10.95 -3.08 0.71
N ALA A 104 11.02 -2.66 1.98
CA ALA A 104 10.14 -3.16 3.03
C ALA A 104 8.66 -2.90 2.71
N ALA A 105 8.31 -1.75 2.11
CA ALA A 105 6.96 -1.47 1.65
C ALA A 105 6.48 -2.48 0.61
N LEU A 106 7.30 -2.83 -0.37
CA LEU A 106 6.98 -3.90 -1.32
C LEU A 106 6.75 -5.23 -0.61
N CYS A 107 7.57 -5.56 0.40
CA CYS A 107 7.39 -6.76 1.22
C CYS A 107 6.05 -6.73 1.99
N VAL A 108 5.61 -5.56 2.50
CA VAL A 108 4.26 -5.41 3.09
C VAL A 108 3.17 -5.73 2.07
N LEU A 109 3.26 -5.20 0.84
CA LEU A 109 2.27 -5.45 -0.21
C LEU A 109 2.24 -6.94 -0.62
N LEU A 110 3.41 -7.57 -0.71
CA LEU A 110 3.52 -9.02 -0.95
C LEU A 110 2.93 -9.83 0.20
N GLY A 111 3.20 -9.45 1.45
CA GLY A 111 2.64 -10.08 2.64
C GLY A 111 1.11 -9.97 2.69
N HIS A 112 0.54 -8.79 2.35
CA HIS A 112 -0.91 -8.64 2.24
C HIS A 112 -1.52 -9.50 1.13
N THR A 113 -0.81 -9.63 0.01
CA THR A 113 -1.29 -10.38 -1.17
C THR A 113 -1.15 -11.89 -1.00
N PHE A 114 -0.04 -12.31 -0.39
CA PHE A 114 0.32 -13.70 -0.14
C PHE A 114 0.65 -13.89 1.35
N PRO A 115 -0.33 -13.74 2.25
CA PRO A 115 -0.09 -13.73 3.69
C PRO A 115 0.29 -15.11 4.22
N LEU A 116 1.43 -15.18 4.93
CA LEU A 116 1.90 -16.39 5.60
C LEU A 116 0.82 -16.95 6.54
N PHE A 117 0.21 -16.08 7.34
CA PHE A 117 -0.77 -16.48 8.38
C PHE A 117 -2.17 -16.83 7.83
N ALA A 118 -2.38 -16.76 6.50
CA ALA A 118 -3.63 -17.14 5.84
C ALA A 118 -3.41 -18.11 4.67
N HIS A 119 -2.37 -18.94 4.74
CA HIS A 119 -2.03 -19.94 3.72
C HIS A 119 -1.85 -19.30 2.33
N PHE A 120 -1.20 -18.14 2.26
CA PHE A 120 -0.90 -17.37 1.04
C PHE A 120 -2.13 -16.93 0.23
N LYS A 121 -3.33 -16.94 0.84
CA LYS A 121 -4.58 -16.48 0.22
C LYS A 121 -4.99 -15.13 0.84
N GLY A 122 -4.52 -14.04 0.23
CA GLY A 122 -4.71 -12.69 0.71
C GLY A 122 -5.56 -11.78 -0.18
N GLY A 123 -5.45 -10.48 0.09
CA GLY A 123 -6.19 -9.42 -0.58
C GLY A 123 -5.57 -8.95 -1.91
N LYS A 124 -5.92 -7.72 -2.31
CA LYS A 124 -5.45 -7.09 -3.55
C LYS A 124 -4.53 -5.91 -3.30
N ALA A 125 -4.13 -5.69 -2.05
CA ALA A 125 -3.17 -4.69 -1.60
C ALA A 125 -3.54 -3.21 -1.81
N VAL A 126 -4.77 -2.85 -2.19
CA VAL A 126 -5.17 -1.44 -2.39
C VAL A 126 -4.99 -0.60 -1.12
N ALA A 127 -5.55 -1.06 0.01
CA ALA A 127 -5.47 -0.35 1.28
C ALA A 127 -4.03 -0.34 1.83
N SER A 128 -3.28 -1.44 1.66
CA SER A 128 -1.86 -1.48 2.06
C SER A 128 -1.00 -0.58 1.15
N PHE A 129 -1.30 -0.47 -0.16
CA PHE A 129 -0.68 0.51 -1.03
C PHE A 129 -1.00 1.94 -0.59
N ALA A 130 -2.25 2.22 -0.21
CA ALA A 130 -2.63 3.52 0.36
C ALA A 130 -1.85 3.82 1.66
N GLY A 131 -1.59 2.82 2.51
CA GLY A 131 -0.74 2.96 3.70
C GLY A 131 0.73 3.25 3.36
N TYR A 132 1.26 2.64 2.30
CA TYR A 132 2.58 2.98 1.77
C TYR A 132 2.61 4.42 1.24
N ILE A 133 1.63 4.84 0.47
CA ILE A 133 1.54 6.22 -0.03
C ILE A 133 1.35 7.24 1.12
N LEU A 134 0.59 6.90 2.16
CA LEU A 134 0.47 7.73 3.36
C LEU A 134 1.84 7.93 4.04
N PHE A 135 2.66 6.89 4.08
CA PHE A 135 4.02 6.96 4.61
C PHE A 135 4.91 7.86 3.74
N VAL A 136 4.87 7.69 2.42
CA VAL A 136 5.67 8.48 1.45
C VAL A 136 5.23 9.94 1.42
N SER A 137 3.93 10.19 1.30
CA SER A 137 3.35 11.53 1.18
C SER A 137 1.90 11.58 1.64
N PRO A 138 1.59 12.18 2.79
CA PRO A 138 0.22 12.40 3.23
C PRO A 138 -0.62 13.18 2.20
N ILE A 139 0.00 14.08 1.45
CA ILE A 139 -0.68 14.85 0.40
C ILE A 139 -1.14 13.93 -0.73
N LEU A 140 -0.25 13.06 -1.24
CA LEU A 140 -0.62 12.08 -2.28
C LEU A 140 -1.67 11.09 -1.78
N PHE A 141 -1.61 10.71 -0.50
CA PHE A 141 -2.64 9.89 0.12
C PHE A 141 -4.01 10.58 0.11
N VAL A 142 -4.08 11.86 0.52
CA VAL A 142 -5.32 12.64 0.49
C VAL A 142 -5.85 12.80 -0.94
N ILE A 143 -4.99 13.10 -1.90
CA ILE A 143 -5.37 13.18 -3.32
C ILE A 143 -5.91 11.82 -3.79
N GLY A 144 -5.21 10.73 -3.50
CA GLY A 144 -5.63 9.38 -3.88
C GLY A 144 -6.98 8.99 -3.28
N ILE A 145 -7.18 9.22 -1.97
CA ILE A 145 -8.48 8.98 -1.32
C ILE A 145 -9.59 9.84 -1.96
N THR A 146 -9.31 11.11 -2.25
CA THR A 146 -10.29 12.00 -2.88
C THR A 146 -10.69 11.47 -4.26
N ILE A 147 -9.73 11.13 -5.12
CA ILE A 147 -10.00 10.52 -6.43
C ILE A 147 -10.84 9.24 -6.27
N PHE A 148 -10.44 8.36 -5.35
CA PHE A 148 -11.16 7.11 -5.09
C PHE A 148 -12.60 7.34 -4.68
N LEU A 149 -12.85 8.27 -3.74
CA LEU A 149 -14.18 8.57 -3.23
C LEU A 149 -15.07 9.24 -4.29
N VAL A 150 -14.53 10.15 -5.07
CA VAL A 150 -15.24 10.78 -6.20
C VAL A 150 -15.64 9.72 -7.23
N LEU A 151 -14.71 8.87 -7.66
CA LEU A 151 -15.02 7.78 -8.59
C LEU A 151 -16.06 6.82 -7.99
N PHE A 152 -15.95 6.50 -6.70
CA PHE A 152 -16.89 5.62 -6.02
C PHE A 152 -18.29 6.22 -5.91
N TYR A 153 -18.39 7.51 -5.68
CA TYR A 153 -19.68 8.20 -5.65
C TYR A 153 -20.47 8.00 -6.95
N PHE A 154 -19.81 8.13 -8.10
CA PHE A 154 -20.46 8.00 -9.41
C PHE A 154 -20.61 6.55 -9.88
N THR A 155 -19.65 5.68 -9.59
CA THR A 155 -19.60 4.34 -10.22
C THR A 155 -20.09 3.22 -9.32
N LYS A 156 -20.06 3.39 -8.01
CA LYS A 156 -20.32 2.36 -6.99
C LYS A 156 -19.48 1.07 -7.16
N LYS A 157 -18.41 1.09 -7.99
CA LYS A 157 -17.56 -0.05 -8.32
C LYS A 157 -16.16 0.13 -7.72
N VAL A 158 -15.93 -0.42 -6.51
CA VAL A 158 -14.63 -0.32 -5.80
C VAL A 158 -13.45 -0.79 -6.65
N SER A 159 -13.63 -1.84 -7.46
CA SER A 159 -12.56 -2.36 -8.33
C SER A 159 -12.16 -1.35 -9.41
N LEU A 160 -13.12 -0.66 -10.04
CA LEU A 160 -12.86 0.39 -11.02
C LEU A 160 -12.09 1.55 -10.37
N CYS A 161 -12.57 2.01 -9.20
CA CYS A 161 -11.90 3.05 -8.44
C CYS A 161 -10.45 2.69 -8.13
N SER A 162 -10.20 1.44 -7.71
CA SER A 162 -8.85 0.96 -7.39
C SER A 162 -7.92 0.94 -8.61
N VAL A 163 -8.41 0.41 -9.74
CA VAL A 163 -7.62 0.26 -10.98
C VAL A 163 -7.28 1.61 -11.61
N ILE A 164 -8.09 2.64 -11.38
CA ILE A 164 -7.81 4.01 -11.83
C ILE A 164 -6.93 4.74 -10.82
N THR A 165 -7.32 4.78 -9.55
CA THR A 165 -6.65 5.60 -8.53
C THR A 165 -5.20 5.17 -8.30
N VAL A 166 -4.93 3.86 -8.22
CA VAL A 166 -3.58 3.37 -7.88
C VAL A 166 -2.54 3.76 -8.96
N PRO A 167 -2.77 3.55 -10.27
CA PRO A 167 -1.87 4.06 -11.30
C PRO A 167 -1.74 5.60 -11.33
N VAL A 168 -2.84 6.33 -11.11
CA VAL A 168 -2.79 7.80 -11.06
C VAL A 168 -1.89 8.27 -9.90
N VAL A 169 -2.05 7.70 -8.72
CA VAL A 169 -1.21 8.03 -7.56
C VAL A 169 0.25 7.67 -7.82
N PHE A 170 0.54 6.53 -8.46
CA PHE A 170 1.89 6.20 -8.90
C PHE A 170 2.45 7.29 -9.84
N LEU A 171 1.71 7.70 -10.87
CA LEU A 171 2.15 8.74 -11.79
C LEU A 171 2.43 10.07 -11.07
N LEU A 172 1.67 10.41 -10.05
CA LEU A 172 1.90 11.59 -9.22
C LEU A 172 3.20 11.50 -8.40
N THR A 173 3.71 10.30 -8.10
CA THR A 173 5.03 10.15 -7.45
C THR A 173 6.20 10.54 -8.36
N LEU A 174 5.98 10.61 -9.68
CA LEU A 174 6.99 11.06 -10.65
C LEU A 174 7.13 12.58 -10.70
N VAL A 175 6.10 13.33 -10.27
CA VAL A 175 6.09 14.79 -10.39
C VAL A 175 7.28 15.46 -9.70
N PRO A 176 7.62 15.17 -8.43
CA PRO A 176 8.79 15.76 -7.80
C PRO A 176 10.09 15.45 -8.54
N MET A 177 10.26 14.20 -8.99
CA MET A 177 11.44 13.78 -9.75
C MET A 177 11.57 14.57 -11.07
N ILE A 178 10.46 14.74 -11.80
CA ILE A 178 10.46 15.48 -13.08
C ILE A 178 10.76 16.98 -12.84
N LEU A 179 10.12 17.58 -11.82
CA LEU A 179 10.33 18.99 -11.49
C LEU A 179 11.79 19.26 -11.14
N ASP A 180 12.42 18.39 -10.38
CA ASP A 180 13.80 18.55 -9.99
C ASP A 180 14.76 18.39 -11.19
N LEU A 181 14.55 17.40 -12.04
CA LEU A 181 15.34 17.22 -13.26
C LEU A 181 15.19 18.38 -14.26
N THR A 182 14.05 19.07 -14.28
CA THR A 182 13.74 20.08 -15.29
C THR A 182 13.95 21.51 -14.84
N LEU A 183 13.73 21.81 -13.55
CA LEU A 183 13.69 23.19 -13.05
C LEU A 183 14.90 23.56 -12.20
N LEU A 184 15.66 22.60 -11.68
CA LEU A 184 16.74 22.88 -10.75
C LEU A 184 18.10 22.65 -11.41
N LYS A 185 18.97 23.67 -11.31
CA LYS A 185 20.35 23.62 -11.80
C LYS A 185 21.24 22.66 -10.97
N ASN A 186 20.85 22.39 -9.72
CA ASN A 186 21.54 21.46 -8.83
C ASN A 186 20.54 20.44 -8.34
N PRO A 187 20.65 19.17 -8.77
CA PRO A 187 19.86 18.08 -8.22
C PRO A 187 20.07 18.02 -6.70
N GLY A 188 19.01 18.05 -5.92
CA GLY A 188 19.07 18.05 -4.46
C GLY A 188 18.72 19.39 -3.78
N ASP A 189 18.58 20.50 -4.52
CA ASP A 189 18.16 21.80 -3.97
C ASP A 189 16.64 21.89 -3.77
N PHE A 190 15.88 20.97 -4.37
CA PHE A 190 14.44 20.94 -4.23
C PHE A 190 14.00 20.20 -2.96
N ASN A 191 13.76 20.98 -1.93
CA ASN A 191 12.99 20.55 -0.77
C ASN A 191 11.50 20.49 -1.15
N GLY A 192 11.14 19.58 -2.05
CA GLY A 192 9.77 19.44 -2.52
C GLY A 192 8.85 19.07 -1.36
N GLY A 193 8.16 20.07 -0.81
CA GLY A 193 7.22 19.94 0.30
C GLY A 193 6.03 18.99 0.09
N ILE A 194 6.10 18.13 -0.93
CA ILE A 194 5.13 17.09 -1.24
C ILE A 194 5.39 15.81 -0.40
N TYR A 195 6.62 15.64 0.11
CA TYR A 195 7.02 14.49 0.94
C TYR A 195 7.24 14.93 2.39
N ILE A 196 6.17 15.29 3.08
CA ILE A 196 6.22 15.96 4.40
C ILE A 196 6.54 15.00 5.57
N THR A 197 6.66 13.70 5.36
CA THR A 197 6.71 12.75 6.47
C THR A 197 8.08 12.47 7.04
N SER A 198 9.17 12.88 6.43
CA SER A 198 10.48 12.84 7.08
C SER A 198 11.43 13.84 6.46
N ALA A 199 12.24 14.48 7.28
CA ALA A 199 13.37 15.30 6.85
C ALA A 199 14.40 14.52 6.01
N TYR A 200 14.23 13.21 5.86
CA TYR A 200 15.11 12.28 5.16
C TYR A 200 14.66 11.94 3.74
N MET A 201 13.38 12.16 3.38
CA MET A 201 12.85 11.83 2.05
C MET A 201 12.89 13.02 1.08
N LEU A 202 13.69 14.01 1.36
CA LEU A 202 13.81 15.25 0.58
C LEU A 202 14.80 15.17 -0.59
N HIS A 203 15.47 14.04 -0.75
CA HIS A 203 16.39 13.86 -1.86
C HIS A 203 15.69 13.13 -3.01
N LEU A 204 15.99 13.57 -4.22
CA LEU A 204 15.65 12.92 -5.46
C LEU A 204 16.03 11.45 -5.43
N SER A 205 15.05 10.62 -5.16
CA SER A 205 15.25 9.22 -5.26
C SER A 205 14.36 8.64 -6.35
N TYR A 206 14.98 7.86 -7.20
CA TYR A 206 14.28 7.00 -8.16
C TYR A 206 13.62 5.81 -7.48
N VAL A 207 13.99 5.52 -6.23
CA VAL A 207 13.54 4.33 -5.49
C VAL A 207 12.06 4.37 -5.21
N THR A 208 11.57 5.51 -4.69
CA THR A 208 10.13 5.65 -4.38
C THR A 208 9.22 5.48 -5.60
N PRO A 209 9.44 6.15 -6.75
CA PRO A 209 8.65 5.91 -7.95
C PRO A 209 8.77 4.48 -8.49
N ILE A 210 9.95 3.86 -8.45
CA ILE A 210 10.13 2.48 -8.89
C ILE A 210 9.32 1.53 -7.99
N CYS A 211 9.42 1.67 -6.69
CA CYS A 211 8.66 0.85 -5.75
C CYS A 211 7.15 1.11 -5.83
N ALA A 212 6.73 2.37 -6.03
CA ALA A 212 5.34 2.71 -6.27
C ALA A 212 4.82 2.07 -7.58
N PHE A 213 5.62 2.05 -8.65
CA PHE A 213 5.30 1.35 -9.90
C PHE A 213 5.11 -0.15 -9.68
N LEU A 214 6.05 -0.80 -8.99
CA LEU A 214 5.96 -2.24 -8.69
C LEU A 214 4.74 -2.56 -7.83
N GLY A 215 4.47 -1.73 -6.81
CA GLY A 215 3.28 -1.84 -5.96
C GLY A 215 1.98 -1.65 -6.74
N ALA A 216 1.90 -0.62 -7.58
CA ALA A 216 0.74 -0.37 -8.45
C ALA A 216 0.53 -1.51 -9.43
N SER A 217 1.59 -2.02 -10.04
CA SER A 217 1.56 -3.17 -10.96
C SER A 217 1.02 -4.43 -10.27
N LEU A 218 1.45 -4.69 -9.04
CA LEU A 218 0.91 -5.79 -8.22
C LEU A 218 -0.59 -5.62 -7.97
N VAL A 219 -1.04 -4.41 -7.59
CA VAL A 219 -2.47 -4.12 -7.38
C VAL A 219 -3.27 -4.35 -8.65
N VAL A 220 -2.84 -3.81 -9.79
CA VAL A 220 -3.53 -3.98 -11.09
C VAL A 220 -3.56 -5.46 -11.49
N TYR A 221 -2.45 -6.17 -11.38
CA TYR A 221 -2.38 -7.61 -11.63
C TYR A 221 -3.38 -8.40 -10.77
N ARG A 222 -3.50 -8.06 -9.49
CA ARG A 222 -4.48 -8.69 -8.58
C ARG A 222 -5.93 -8.35 -8.92
N HIS A 223 -6.18 -7.33 -9.74
CA HIS A 223 -7.49 -6.96 -10.25
C HIS A 223 -7.83 -7.56 -11.62
N ARG A 224 -6.99 -8.42 -12.20
CA ARG A 224 -7.20 -8.98 -13.56
C ARG A 224 -8.57 -9.61 -13.78
N SER A 225 -9.12 -10.28 -12.76
CA SER A 225 -10.46 -10.86 -12.86
C SER A 225 -11.58 -9.81 -12.80
N ASN A 226 -11.35 -8.72 -12.05
CA ASN A 226 -12.28 -7.59 -11.99
C ASN A 226 -12.24 -6.80 -13.30
N ILE A 227 -11.05 -6.58 -13.87
CA ILE A 227 -10.87 -5.89 -15.15
C ILE A 227 -11.66 -6.61 -16.24
N LYS A 228 -11.53 -7.95 -16.34
CA LYS A 228 -12.32 -8.75 -17.29
C LYS A 228 -13.85 -8.59 -17.10
N ARG A 229 -14.33 -8.49 -15.85
CA ARG A 229 -15.75 -8.22 -15.59
C ARG A 229 -16.16 -6.78 -15.88
N LEU A 230 -15.26 -5.82 -15.65
CA LEU A 230 -15.50 -4.41 -16.01
C LEU A 230 -15.64 -4.24 -17.52
N GLU A 231 -14.76 -4.89 -18.31
CA GLU A 231 -14.80 -4.89 -19.80
C GLU A 231 -16.12 -5.47 -20.33
N LYS A 232 -16.67 -6.48 -19.65
CA LYS A 232 -17.96 -7.11 -20.00
C LYS A 232 -19.19 -6.39 -19.41
N GLY A 233 -19.01 -5.36 -18.60
CA GLY A 233 -20.10 -4.73 -17.86
C GLY A 233 -20.66 -5.56 -16.70
N GLU A 234 -20.02 -6.67 -16.33
CA GLU A 234 -20.46 -7.64 -15.32
C GLU A 234 -19.91 -7.37 -13.91
N GLU A 235 -19.09 -6.33 -13.70
CA GLU A 235 -18.55 -6.02 -12.36
C GLU A 235 -19.65 -5.49 -11.47
N PRO A 236 -19.94 -6.16 -10.33
CA PRO A 236 -21.05 -5.80 -9.46
C PRO A 236 -20.78 -4.48 -8.73
N GLU A 237 -21.82 -3.71 -8.52
CA GLU A 237 -21.80 -2.58 -7.62
C GLU A 237 -21.52 -3.03 -6.18
N THR A 238 -21.00 -2.11 -5.38
CA THR A 238 -20.65 -2.38 -4.00
C THR A 238 -21.72 -1.77 -3.08
N HIS A 239 -22.56 -2.64 -2.56
CA HIS A 239 -23.46 -2.34 -1.46
C HIS A 239 -22.89 -2.96 -0.18
N PHE A 240 -22.91 -2.22 0.92
CA PHE A 240 -22.41 -2.67 2.22
C PHE A 240 -23.61 -3.10 3.08
N GLU A 241 -24.03 -4.34 2.90
CA GLU A 241 -25.13 -4.97 3.65
C GLU A 241 -24.54 -5.97 4.63
N ASN A 242 -25.24 -6.17 5.78
CA ASN A 242 -24.86 -7.24 6.70
C ASN A 242 -25.68 -8.49 6.36
N ILE A 243 -25.11 -9.37 5.55
CA ILE A 243 -25.78 -10.62 5.12
C ILE A 243 -25.85 -11.65 6.26
N VAL A 244 -24.98 -11.54 7.27
CA VAL A 244 -24.92 -12.51 8.38
C VAL A 244 -26.06 -12.29 9.37
N ASP A 245 -26.45 -11.05 9.63
CA ASP A 245 -27.57 -10.74 10.55
C ASP A 245 -28.95 -11.03 9.92
N GLN A 246 -28.98 -11.36 8.62
CA GLN A 246 -30.22 -11.73 7.91
C GLN A 246 -30.47 -13.24 7.89
N ARG A 247 -29.65 -14.04 8.56
CA ARG A 247 -29.79 -15.49 8.71
C ARG A 247 -30.08 -15.85 10.16
#